data_94a028f586b624a2e9d9e28fdd1dc0a2
#
_entry.id   94a028f586b624a2e9d9e28fdd1dc0a2
#
_cell.length_a   1.000
_cell.length_b   1.000
_cell.length_c   1.000
_cell.angle_alpha   90.00
_cell.angle_beta   90.00
_cell.angle_gamma   90.00
#
_symmetry.space_group_name_H-M   'P 1'
#
loop_
_entity.id
_entity.type
_entity.pdbx_description
1 polymer ?
#
loop_
_entity_poly.entity_id
_entity_poly.type
_entity_poly.pdbx_seq_one_letter_code
_entity_poly.pdbx_strand_id
1 'polypeptide(L)'
;YNKKTINIEDGSDIHVKLKPVTINLSEVVIDGSNDPANHIIDSVLKYRDSNNPKSQNSYHYKMYDNMVFTMDTSILTFDEIRETLRHNDILAIETVSEQYYKKPNKNKKIIIANKFSGSKNPIFVYMLENIQSIGFYDDLISIDEKKYVNPISKGSKNKYIFVLESSFKDENNDSIFT
;
A
#
# COMPACT_ATOMS: atom_id res chain seq x y z
N TYR A 1 -6.79 16.98 -1.74
CA TYR A 1 -8.05 17.54 -2.27
C TYR A 1 -9.06 17.69 -1.15
N ASN A 2 -9.86 18.75 -1.19
CA ASN A 2 -10.94 18.96 -0.21
C ASN A 2 -12.04 17.90 -0.38
N LYS A 3 -12.53 17.37 0.74
CA LYS A 3 -13.71 16.50 0.78
C LYS A 3 -14.94 17.27 0.31
N LYS A 4 -15.73 16.70 -0.59
CA LYS A 4 -16.98 17.24 -1.07
C LYS A 4 -18.08 16.19 -0.96
N THR A 5 -19.11 16.47 -0.18
CA THR A 5 -20.30 15.61 -0.07
C THR A 5 -21.32 16.08 -1.10
N ILE A 6 -21.87 15.16 -1.87
CA ILE A 6 -22.87 15.43 -2.90
C ILE A 6 -24.07 14.50 -2.65
N ASN A 7 -25.27 15.05 -2.62
CA ASN A 7 -26.48 14.27 -2.60
C ASN A 7 -26.78 13.83 -4.04
N ILE A 8 -26.98 12.54 -4.24
CA ILE A 8 -27.27 11.94 -5.53
C ILE A 8 -28.79 11.83 -5.66
N GLU A 9 -29.35 12.51 -6.67
CA GLU A 9 -30.74 12.31 -7.10
C GLU A 9 -30.72 11.40 -8.33
N ASP A 10 -31.70 10.48 -8.41
CA ASP A 10 -31.75 9.46 -9.49
C ASP A 10 -31.77 10.12 -10.87
N GLY A 11 -30.86 9.69 -11.75
CA GLY A 11 -30.83 10.04 -13.16
C GLY A 11 -29.97 11.25 -13.57
N SER A 12 -29.14 11.80 -12.66
CA SER A 12 -28.25 12.92 -13.00
C SER A 12 -26.81 12.48 -13.24
N ASP A 13 -26.22 12.97 -14.32
CA ASP A 13 -24.76 12.88 -14.56
C ASP A 13 -24.03 13.77 -13.55
N ILE A 14 -23.17 13.18 -12.72
CA ILE A 14 -22.46 13.90 -11.67
C ILE A 14 -21.03 14.20 -12.10
N HIS A 15 -20.74 15.46 -12.36
CA HIS A 15 -19.39 15.93 -12.59
C HIS A 15 -18.81 16.57 -11.32
N VAL A 16 -17.82 15.92 -10.70
CA VAL A 16 -17.18 16.42 -9.48
C VAL A 16 -15.82 17.00 -9.80
N LYS A 17 -15.65 18.31 -9.56
CA LYS A 17 -14.34 18.97 -9.62
C LYS A 17 -13.84 19.21 -8.20
N LEU A 18 -12.75 18.53 -7.82
CA LEU A 18 -12.09 18.71 -6.53
C LEU A 18 -11.01 19.79 -6.65
N LYS A 19 -10.90 20.63 -5.62
CA LYS A 19 -9.81 21.62 -5.52
C LYS A 19 -8.63 20.98 -4.77
N PRO A 20 -7.39 21.12 -5.27
CA PRO A 20 -6.21 20.68 -4.53
C PRO A 20 -6.10 21.46 -3.21
N VAL A 21 -5.72 20.78 -2.15
CA VAL A 21 -5.35 21.40 -0.87
C VAL A 21 -3.83 21.46 -0.84
N THR A 22 -3.30 22.64 -0.64
CA THR A 22 -1.89 22.82 -0.32
C THR A 22 -1.74 22.61 1.18
N ILE A 23 -1.07 21.54 1.58
CA ILE A 23 -0.65 21.34 2.97
C ILE A 23 0.67 22.08 3.12
N ASN A 24 0.69 23.15 3.88
CA ASN A 24 1.94 23.80 4.28
C ASN A 24 2.63 22.86 5.27
N LEU A 25 3.72 22.25 4.84
CA LEU A 25 4.60 21.50 5.73
C LEU A 25 5.34 22.51 6.60
N SER A 26 5.21 22.38 7.91
CA SER A 26 6.06 23.12 8.85
C SER A 26 7.50 22.68 8.67
N GLU A 27 8.44 23.61 8.74
CA GLU A 27 9.87 23.31 8.72
C GLU A 27 10.20 22.33 9.84
N VAL A 28 10.69 21.14 9.50
CA VAL A 28 11.14 20.15 10.49
C VAL A 28 12.60 20.47 10.81
N VAL A 29 12.84 21.05 11.97
CA VAL A 29 14.19 21.19 12.52
C VAL A 29 14.65 19.80 12.97
N ILE A 30 15.58 19.19 12.23
CA ILE A 30 16.20 17.92 12.59
C ILE A 30 17.26 18.21 13.66
N ASP A 31 16.89 18.07 14.93
CA ASP A 31 17.85 17.98 16.04
C ASP A 31 18.29 16.52 16.16
N GLY A 32 19.54 16.26 15.77
CA GLY A 32 20.09 14.90 15.69
C GLY A 32 20.21 14.16 17.03
N SER A 33 19.94 14.80 18.17
CA SER A 33 19.97 14.20 19.51
C SER A 33 18.64 13.59 19.94
N ASN A 34 17.52 13.96 19.30
CA ASN A 34 16.18 13.52 19.70
C ASN A 34 15.25 13.36 18.48
N ASP A 35 15.68 12.55 17.51
CA ASP A 35 14.93 12.34 16.27
C ASP A 35 13.56 11.68 16.56
N PRO A 36 12.45 12.43 16.33
CA PRO A 36 11.11 11.93 16.61
C PRO A 36 10.76 10.66 15.81
N ALA A 37 11.34 10.47 14.63
CA ALA A 37 11.15 9.27 13.83
C ALA A 37 11.63 8.02 14.58
N ASN A 38 12.76 8.10 15.28
CA ASN A 38 13.28 6.96 16.06
C ASN A 38 12.35 6.57 17.21
N HIS A 39 11.73 7.52 17.89
CA HIS A 39 10.76 7.24 18.95
C HIS A 39 9.48 6.58 18.41
N ILE A 40 9.02 7.02 17.24
CA ILE A 40 7.87 6.42 16.56
C ILE A 40 8.19 4.98 16.19
N ILE A 41 9.34 4.73 15.56
CA ILE A 41 9.77 3.38 15.17
C ILE A 41 9.97 2.47 16.40
N ASP A 42 10.53 2.97 17.49
CA ASP A 42 10.66 2.21 18.74
C ASP A 42 9.26 1.78 19.26
N SER A 43 8.28 2.67 19.19
CA SER A 43 6.90 2.35 19.54
C SER A 43 6.29 1.31 18.59
N VAL A 44 6.50 1.43 17.28
CA VAL A 44 6.06 0.45 16.28
C VAL A 44 6.67 -0.92 16.58
N LEU A 45 7.97 -0.99 16.83
CA LEU A 45 8.67 -2.24 17.13
C LEU A 45 8.20 -2.86 18.45
N LYS A 46 7.93 -2.03 19.47
CA LYS A 46 7.42 -2.47 20.77
C LYS A 46 6.06 -3.14 20.65
N TYR A 47 5.17 -2.57 19.85
CA TYR A 47 3.79 -3.06 19.72
C TYR A 47 3.60 -3.98 18.51
N ARG A 48 4.63 -4.24 17.74
CA ARG A 48 4.58 -5.05 16.51
C ARG A 48 3.96 -6.43 16.74
N ASP A 49 4.44 -7.13 17.76
CA ASP A 49 4.00 -8.51 18.03
C ASP A 49 2.54 -8.55 18.51
N SER A 50 2.08 -7.55 19.28
CA SER A 50 0.68 -7.43 19.72
C SER A 50 -0.26 -7.02 18.58
N ASN A 51 0.22 -6.20 17.67
CA ASN A 51 -0.56 -5.71 16.51
C ASN A 51 -0.55 -6.70 15.34
N ASN A 52 0.35 -7.69 15.35
CA ASN A 52 0.40 -8.69 14.30
C ASN A 52 -0.83 -9.61 14.37
N PRO A 53 -1.69 -9.62 13.33
CA PRO A 53 -2.88 -10.50 13.30
C PRO A 53 -2.53 -11.98 13.50
N LYS A 54 -1.33 -12.42 13.08
CA LYS A 54 -0.85 -13.80 13.28
C LYS A 54 -0.58 -14.16 14.75
N SER A 55 -0.61 -13.17 15.67
CA SER A 55 -0.57 -13.42 17.12
C SER A 55 -1.84 -14.08 17.64
N GLN A 56 -2.96 -13.88 16.95
CA GLN A 56 -4.25 -14.48 17.27
C GLN A 56 -4.29 -15.97 16.89
N ASN A 57 -5.14 -16.74 17.56
CA ASN A 57 -5.31 -18.18 17.25
C ASN A 57 -5.94 -18.40 15.88
N SER A 58 -6.88 -17.53 15.52
CA SER A 58 -7.52 -17.49 14.20
C SER A 58 -8.14 -16.12 13.94
N TYR A 59 -8.23 -15.76 12.69
CA TYR A 59 -8.97 -14.57 12.24
C TYR A 59 -9.57 -14.80 10.86
N HIS A 60 -10.58 -14.00 10.56
CA HIS A 60 -11.20 -13.93 9.26
C HIS A 60 -11.50 -12.46 8.94
N TYR A 61 -11.23 -12.05 7.70
CA TYR A 61 -11.59 -10.71 7.22
C TYR A 61 -11.89 -10.73 5.72
N LYS A 62 -12.67 -9.77 5.30
CA LYS A 62 -12.91 -9.50 3.89
C LYS A 62 -11.92 -8.42 3.43
N MET A 63 -11.29 -8.64 2.29
CA MET A 63 -10.27 -7.77 1.72
C MET A 63 -10.72 -7.29 0.34
N TYR A 64 -10.56 -6.00 0.11
CA TYR A 64 -10.67 -5.39 -1.20
C TYR A 64 -9.29 -4.87 -1.61
N ASP A 65 -8.78 -5.39 -2.69
CA ASP A 65 -7.51 -4.97 -3.30
C ASP A 65 -7.83 -4.19 -4.58
N ASN A 66 -7.23 -3.03 -4.72
CA ASN A 66 -7.18 -2.26 -5.97
C ASN A 66 -5.72 -1.98 -6.32
N MET A 67 -5.26 -2.60 -7.39
CA MET A 67 -3.90 -2.43 -7.89
C MET A 67 -3.94 -1.81 -9.28
N VAL A 68 -3.18 -0.74 -9.46
CA VAL A 68 -3.01 -0.07 -10.75
C VAL A 68 -1.54 -0.10 -11.12
N PHE A 69 -1.24 -0.68 -12.27
CA PHE A 69 0.11 -0.73 -12.82
C PHE A 69 0.21 0.25 -13.96
N THR A 70 1.13 1.18 -13.85
CA THR A 70 1.51 2.11 -14.89
C THR A 70 2.94 1.79 -15.34
N MET A 71 3.22 1.91 -16.63
CA MET A 71 4.56 1.76 -17.15
C MET A 71 5.09 3.13 -17.55
N ASP A 72 6.30 3.45 -17.07
CA ASP A 72 7.02 4.61 -17.57
C ASP A 72 7.60 4.28 -18.94
N THR A 73 6.93 4.77 -20.00
CA THR A 73 7.35 4.55 -21.39
C THR A 73 8.54 5.44 -21.79
N SER A 74 8.95 6.39 -20.97
CA SER A 74 10.05 7.31 -21.28
C SER A 74 11.41 6.62 -21.41
N ILE A 75 11.59 5.49 -20.73
CA ILE A 75 12.82 4.68 -20.74
C ILE A 75 12.88 3.68 -21.90
N LEU A 76 11.81 3.54 -22.69
CA LEU A 76 11.77 2.59 -23.80
C LEU A 76 12.41 3.20 -25.04
N THR A 77 13.38 2.49 -25.60
CA THR A 77 14.15 2.92 -26.78
C THR A 77 13.50 2.53 -28.11
N PHE A 78 12.49 1.67 -28.10
CA PHE A 78 11.83 1.17 -29.31
C PHE A 78 10.46 1.84 -29.48
N ASP A 79 10.32 2.61 -30.57
CA ASP A 79 9.10 3.37 -30.84
C ASP A 79 7.86 2.50 -31.05
N GLU A 80 8.00 1.31 -31.66
CA GLU A 80 6.88 0.37 -31.84
C GLU A 80 6.31 -0.15 -30.50
N ILE A 81 7.19 -0.44 -29.54
CA ILE A 81 6.78 -0.89 -28.21
C ILE A 81 6.15 0.27 -27.45
N ARG A 82 6.70 1.48 -27.59
CA ARG A 82 6.19 2.70 -26.98
C ARG A 82 4.78 3.03 -27.46
N GLU A 83 4.52 2.95 -28.77
CA GLU A 83 3.18 3.18 -29.34
C GLU A 83 2.17 2.12 -28.90
N THR A 84 2.56 0.84 -28.88
CA THR A 84 1.71 -0.24 -28.42
C THR A 84 1.33 -0.08 -26.95
N LEU A 85 2.26 0.37 -26.11
CA LEU A 85 2.03 0.57 -24.67
C LEU A 85 1.27 1.87 -24.37
N ARG A 86 1.42 2.93 -25.15
CA ARG A 86 0.67 4.19 -24.98
C ARG A 86 -0.85 4.03 -25.00
N HIS A 87 -1.38 3.04 -25.72
CA HIS A 87 -2.82 2.81 -25.84
C HIS A 87 -3.38 1.81 -24.83
N ASN A 88 -2.48 1.09 -24.07
CA ASN A 88 -2.87 0.04 -23.12
C ASN A 88 -2.18 0.18 -21.77
N ASP A 89 -1.84 1.38 -21.35
CA ASP A 89 -0.82 1.69 -20.35
C ASP A 89 -1.22 1.43 -18.91
N ILE A 90 -2.46 1.08 -18.65
CA ILE A 90 -2.91 0.86 -17.27
C ILE A 90 -3.53 -0.53 -17.18
N LEU A 91 -2.88 -1.40 -16.42
CA LEU A 91 -3.52 -2.59 -15.91
C LEU A 91 -4.11 -2.23 -14.55
N ALA A 92 -5.41 -2.26 -14.42
CA ALA A 92 -6.09 -2.11 -13.14
C ALA A 92 -6.76 -3.43 -12.78
N ILE A 93 -6.57 -3.84 -11.53
CA ILE A 93 -7.13 -5.08 -10.98
C ILE A 93 -7.82 -4.75 -9.68
N GLU A 94 -9.08 -5.10 -9.61
CA GLU A 94 -9.89 -5.04 -8.41
C GLU A 94 -10.22 -6.46 -7.97
N THR A 95 -9.95 -6.80 -6.72
CA THR A 95 -10.21 -8.13 -6.17
C THR A 95 -10.92 -8.01 -4.83
N VAL A 96 -12.03 -8.70 -4.66
CA VAL A 96 -12.68 -8.92 -3.37
C VAL A 96 -12.41 -10.35 -2.95
N SER A 97 -11.85 -10.52 -1.76
CA SER A 97 -11.53 -11.85 -1.23
C SER A 97 -11.84 -11.97 0.26
N GLU A 98 -12.05 -13.19 0.72
CA GLU A 98 -12.07 -13.56 2.12
C GLU A 98 -10.78 -14.26 2.50
N GLN A 99 -10.18 -13.79 3.58
CA GLN A 99 -8.92 -14.30 4.12
C GLN A 99 -9.19 -14.99 5.45
N TYR A 100 -8.74 -16.23 5.57
CA TYR A 100 -8.86 -17.03 6.77
C TYR A 100 -7.47 -17.43 7.25
N TYR A 101 -7.23 -17.29 8.53
CA TYR A 101 -6.01 -17.75 9.17
C TYR A 101 -6.33 -18.59 10.40
N LYS A 102 -5.55 -19.63 10.62
CA LYS A 102 -5.54 -20.41 11.86
C LYS A 102 -4.13 -20.87 12.17
N LYS A 103 -3.68 -20.63 13.42
CA LYS A 103 -2.38 -21.14 13.89
C LYS A 103 -2.23 -22.64 13.67
N PRO A 104 -0.97 -23.12 13.43
CA PRO A 104 0.26 -22.33 13.39
C PRO A 104 0.49 -21.57 12.05
N ASN A 105 0.00 -22.04 10.89
CA ASN A 105 0.25 -21.43 9.59
C ASN A 105 -0.78 -21.87 8.55
N LYS A 106 -2.02 -22.10 8.94
CA LYS A 106 -3.08 -22.48 8.00
C LYS A 106 -3.71 -21.21 7.43
N ASN A 107 -3.54 -21.01 6.13
CA ASN A 107 -4.12 -19.89 5.39
C ASN A 107 -5.07 -20.41 4.33
N LYS A 108 -6.18 -19.71 4.12
CA LYS A 108 -7.11 -19.93 3.02
C LYS A 108 -7.58 -18.58 2.49
N LYS A 109 -7.45 -18.38 1.19
CA LYS A 109 -8.00 -17.22 0.46
C LYS A 109 -9.13 -17.71 -0.44
N ILE A 110 -10.27 -17.05 -0.39
CA ILE A 110 -11.41 -17.27 -1.28
C ILE A 110 -11.62 -15.98 -2.07
N ILE A 111 -11.45 -16.03 -3.38
CA ILE A 111 -11.75 -14.90 -4.26
C ILE A 111 -13.26 -14.90 -4.50
N ILE A 112 -13.93 -13.81 -4.10
CA ILE A 112 -15.36 -13.62 -4.29
C ILE A 112 -15.64 -12.98 -5.64
N ALA A 113 -14.88 -11.94 -5.96
CA ALA A 113 -15.01 -11.19 -7.21
C ALA A 113 -13.64 -10.68 -7.66
N ASN A 114 -13.50 -10.55 -8.96
CA ASN A 114 -12.28 -10.08 -9.58
C ASN A 114 -12.66 -9.36 -10.88
N LYS A 115 -12.04 -8.19 -11.11
CA LYS A 115 -12.24 -7.39 -12.31
C LYS A 115 -10.88 -6.94 -12.84
N PHE A 116 -10.67 -7.18 -14.12
CA PHE A 116 -9.48 -6.74 -14.84
C PHE A 116 -9.86 -5.69 -15.86
N SER A 117 -9.04 -4.66 -15.97
CA SER A 117 -9.10 -3.70 -17.08
C SER A 117 -7.69 -3.42 -17.59
N GLY A 118 -7.53 -3.25 -18.91
CA GLY A 118 -6.25 -3.03 -19.56
C GLY A 118 -5.67 -4.28 -20.21
N SER A 119 -4.34 -4.40 -20.24
CA SER A 119 -3.63 -5.46 -20.93
C SER A 119 -3.92 -6.86 -20.33
N LYS A 120 -4.22 -7.81 -21.19
CA LYS A 120 -4.43 -9.24 -20.82
C LYS A 120 -3.15 -10.07 -20.86
N ASN A 121 -1.98 -9.44 -20.86
CA ASN A 121 -0.72 -10.17 -20.96
C ASN A 121 -0.50 -11.04 -19.69
N PRO A 122 -0.28 -12.37 -19.84
CA PRO A 122 -0.10 -13.28 -18.70
C PRO A 122 1.05 -12.92 -17.76
N ILE A 123 2.06 -12.20 -18.24
CA ILE A 123 3.21 -11.80 -17.42
C ILE A 123 2.80 -10.87 -16.28
N PHE A 124 1.78 -10.03 -16.50
CA PHE A 124 1.25 -9.16 -15.45
C PHE A 124 0.49 -9.94 -14.38
N VAL A 125 -0.21 -10.99 -14.76
CA VAL A 125 -0.90 -11.87 -13.82
C VAL A 125 0.11 -12.57 -12.91
N TYR A 126 1.20 -13.06 -13.48
CA TYR A 126 2.29 -13.70 -12.72
C TYR A 126 2.98 -12.71 -11.76
N MET A 127 3.25 -11.48 -12.19
CA MET A 127 3.82 -10.44 -11.32
C MET A 127 2.91 -10.16 -10.12
N LEU A 128 1.60 -10.13 -10.32
CA LEU A 128 0.62 -9.88 -9.27
C LEU A 128 0.58 -10.93 -8.18
N GLU A 129 0.64 -12.20 -8.56
CA GLU A 129 0.66 -13.29 -7.59
C GLU A 129 1.86 -13.18 -6.64
N ASN A 130 3.00 -12.68 -7.14
CA ASN A 130 4.20 -12.49 -6.35
C ASN A 130 4.14 -11.28 -5.41
N ILE A 131 3.41 -10.23 -5.77
CA ILE A 131 3.28 -9.01 -4.94
C ILE A 131 2.23 -9.20 -3.83
N GLN A 132 1.15 -9.94 -4.08
CA GLN A 132 0.07 -10.15 -3.11
C GLN A 132 0.46 -10.93 -1.85
N SER A 133 1.63 -11.55 -1.81
CA SER A 133 2.09 -12.36 -0.67
C SER A 133 2.88 -11.58 0.39
N ILE A 134 3.02 -10.27 0.26
CA ILE A 134 3.82 -9.46 1.19
C ILE A 134 3.05 -9.31 2.52
N GLY A 135 3.54 -9.98 3.55
CA GLY A 135 3.05 -9.79 4.92
C GLY A 135 3.74 -8.60 5.58
N PHE A 136 2.98 -7.57 5.95
CA PHE A 136 3.53 -6.36 6.59
C PHE A 136 4.29 -6.66 7.90
N TYR A 137 3.95 -7.74 8.59
CA TYR A 137 4.57 -8.13 9.85
C TYR A 137 5.62 -9.23 9.70
N ASP A 138 5.94 -9.66 8.48
CA ASP A 138 7.02 -10.63 8.26
C ASP A 138 8.38 -9.93 8.40
N ASP A 139 9.40 -10.62 8.91
CA ASP A 139 10.74 -10.02 9.12
C ASP A 139 11.44 -9.69 7.81
N LEU A 140 11.12 -10.43 6.77
CA LEU A 140 11.66 -10.24 5.43
C LEU A 140 10.53 -10.04 4.42
N ILE A 141 10.70 -9.09 3.55
CA ILE A 141 9.84 -8.84 2.39
C ILE A 141 10.53 -9.48 1.18
N SER A 142 9.81 -10.36 0.47
CA SER A 142 10.31 -10.95 -0.77
C SER A 142 9.76 -10.18 -1.96
N ILE A 143 10.66 -9.65 -2.80
CA ILE A 143 10.34 -8.96 -4.05
C ILE A 143 11.25 -9.55 -5.12
N ASP A 144 10.66 -10.14 -6.15
CA ASP A 144 11.38 -10.70 -7.29
C ASP A 144 12.55 -11.63 -6.85
N GLU A 145 12.22 -12.65 -6.04
CA GLU A 145 13.16 -13.63 -5.46
C GLU A 145 14.22 -13.06 -4.49
N LYS A 146 14.29 -11.74 -4.35
CA LYS A 146 15.18 -11.08 -3.38
C LYS A 146 14.47 -10.85 -2.06
N LYS A 147 15.23 -11.00 -0.98
CA LYS A 147 14.74 -10.77 0.39
C LYS A 147 15.30 -9.48 0.95
N TYR A 148 14.41 -8.61 1.38
CA TYR A 148 14.73 -7.33 2.01
C TYR A 148 14.28 -7.37 3.47
N VAL A 149 15.08 -6.77 4.34
CA VAL A 149 14.70 -6.60 5.75
C VAL A 149 13.48 -5.69 5.82
N ASN A 150 12.44 -6.12 6.53
CA ASN A 150 11.26 -5.28 6.70
C ASN A 150 11.60 -4.07 7.60
N PRO A 151 11.22 -2.83 7.22
CA PRO A 151 11.48 -1.65 8.04
C PRO A 151 10.93 -1.72 9.47
N ILE A 152 9.89 -2.51 9.71
CA ILE A 152 9.36 -2.73 11.06
C ILE A 152 9.82 -4.06 11.70
N SER A 153 10.87 -4.68 11.20
CA SER A 153 11.47 -5.87 11.82
C SER A 153 12.47 -5.52 12.91
N LYS A 154 12.74 -6.47 13.81
CA LYS A 154 13.79 -6.31 14.82
C LYS A 154 15.14 -6.11 14.14
N GLY A 155 15.86 -5.06 14.55
CA GLY A 155 17.16 -4.69 13.96
C GLY A 155 17.07 -3.84 12.68
N SER A 156 15.89 -3.44 12.25
CA SER A 156 15.70 -2.56 11.08
C SER A 156 16.44 -1.22 11.20
N LYS A 157 16.56 -0.67 12.40
CA LYS A 157 17.30 0.58 12.67
C LYS A 157 18.77 0.51 12.30
N ASN A 158 19.35 -0.69 12.19
CA ASN A 158 20.73 -0.89 11.70
C ASN A 158 20.81 -0.94 10.17
N LYS A 159 19.69 -0.95 9.47
CA LYS A 159 19.58 -1.09 8.01
C LYS A 159 18.91 0.10 7.34
N TYR A 160 18.09 0.84 8.09
CA TYR A 160 17.32 1.95 7.59
C TYR A 160 17.54 3.19 8.42
N ILE A 161 17.52 4.33 7.76
CA ILE A 161 17.43 5.65 8.37
C ILE A 161 15.96 6.07 8.25
N PHE A 162 15.36 6.42 9.38
CA PHE A 162 13.97 6.88 9.43
C PHE A 162 13.95 8.40 9.56
N VAL A 163 13.13 9.05 8.76
CA VAL A 163 12.95 10.50 8.77
C VAL A 163 11.46 10.78 8.89
N LEU A 164 11.08 11.66 9.81
CA LEU A 164 9.70 12.13 9.94
C LEU A 164 9.52 13.33 9.01
N GLU A 165 8.78 13.13 7.91
CA GLU A 165 8.50 14.19 6.95
C GLU A 165 7.32 15.06 7.39
N SER A 166 6.27 14.44 7.93
CA SER A 166 5.09 15.16 8.40
C SER A 166 4.30 14.38 9.45
N SER A 167 3.45 15.11 10.18
CA SER A 167 2.45 14.51 11.05
C SER A 167 1.13 15.27 10.94
N PHE A 168 0.02 14.57 10.97
CA PHE A 168 -1.32 15.18 10.97
C PHE A 168 -2.30 14.33 11.77
N LYS A 169 -3.47 14.87 12.03
CA LYS A 169 -4.58 14.15 12.65
C LYS A 169 -5.57 13.70 11.58
N ASP A 170 -6.01 12.46 11.67
CA ASP A 170 -7.09 11.95 10.83
C ASP A 170 -8.48 12.37 11.32
N GLU A 171 -9.54 11.89 10.67
CA GLU A 171 -10.95 12.20 11.04
C GLU A 171 -11.33 11.66 12.43
N ASN A 172 -10.61 10.65 12.95
CA ASN A 172 -10.81 10.05 14.27
C ASN A 172 -9.94 10.70 15.35
N ASN A 173 -9.20 11.77 15.01
CA ASN A 173 -8.19 12.41 15.86
C ASN A 173 -6.96 11.54 16.16
N ASP A 174 -6.72 10.49 15.37
CA ASP A 174 -5.52 9.68 15.45
C ASP A 174 -4.34 10.37 14.78
N SER A 175 -3.14 10.22 15.36
CA SER A 175 -1.91 10.79 14.79
C SER A 175 -1.41 9.91 13.66
N ILE A 176 -1.27 10.50 12.48
CA ILE A 176 -0.67 9.88 11.30
C ILE A 176 0.71 10.49 11.10
N PHE A 177 1.71 9.66 10.88
CA PHE A 177 3.10 10.03 10.67
C PHE A 177 3.55 9.55 9.28
N THR A 178 4.24 10.43 8.53
CA THR A 178 4.83 10.12 7.23
C THR A 178 6.31 10.46 7.19
#